data_897f7f525614a20efac14f1aa2fc0c5b
#
_entry.id   897f7f525614a20efac14f1aa2fc0c5b
#
_cell.length_a   1.000
_cell.length_b   1.000
_cell.length_c   1.000
_cell.angle_alpha   90.00
_cell.angle_beta   90.00
_cell.angle_gamma   90.00
#
_symmetry.space_group_name_H-M   'P 1'
#
loop_
_entity.id
_entity.type
_entity.pdbx_description
1 polymer ?
#
loop_
_entity_poly.entity_id
_entity_poly.type
_entity_poly.pdbx_seq_one_letter_code
_entity_poly.pdbx_strand_id
1 'polypeptide(L)'
;MKRLILLSISAMLLSTGCDVSKTRLFKSYITEYSYNKNIELKITNKGNIAIYRKYTSEDDHIKTASYSFKSKGEEKKRYDELCKIHNDLSYNKKRSYIVVPIWGICSAIDFKEIDVVSNKDFDAEHPAGTSLKDIVRFVSVSPKKFIDSGYKETFNWEKNEPNFFAKDSMIPTMFQPESWNYFPINGLLKDIGTDEMKMLPENTHGILSFDKEPTAEKEHLLTVTIDIGERKKLVRTITKVFK
;
A
#
# COMPACT_ATOMS: atom_id res chain seq x y z
N MET A 1 -25.81 -48.85 36.50
CA MET A 1 -25.68 -47.42 36.24
C MET A 1 -24.22 -46.87 36.17
N LYS A 2 -23.19 -47.71 36.14
CA LYS A 2 -21.78 -47.26 36.06
C LYS A 2 -21.12 -47.36 34.67
N ARG A 3 -21.85 -47.87 33.65
CA ARG A 3 -21.29 -48.06 32.30
C ARG A 3 -21.70 -46.95 31.27
N LEU A 4 -22.65 -46.07 31.64
CA LEU A 4 -23.10 -44.98 30.72
C LEU A 4 -22.30 -43.68 30.88
N ILE A 5 -21.52 -43.53 31.97
CA ILE A 5 -20.75 -42.29 32.22
C ILE A 5 -19.41 -42.28 31.49
N LEU A 6 -18.86 -43.46 31.13
CA LEU A 6 -17.59 -43.53 30.40
C LEU A 6 -17.69 -43.24 28.89
N LEU A 7 -18.88 -43.36 28.30
CA LEU A 7 -19.05 -43.07 26.85
C LEU A 7 -19.28 -41.57 26.54
N SER A 8 -19.71 -40.80 27.55
CA SER A 8 -19.90 -39.34 27.35
C SER A 8 -18.61 -38.52 27.45
N ILE A 9 -17.59 -39.06 28.12
CA ILE A 9 -16.30 -38.38 28.24
C ILE A 9 -15.42 -38.59 27.00
N SER A 10 -15.57 -39.74 26.31
CA SER A 10 -14.84 -40.01 25.05
C SER A 10 -15.33 -39.18 23.85
N ALA A 11 -16.59 -38.72 23.87
CA ALA A 11 -17.13 -37.93 22.79
C ALA A 11 -16.77 -36.44 22.86
N MET A 12 -16.38 -35.92 24.03
CA MET A 12 -15.97 -34.53 24.21
C MET A 12 -14.48 -34.26 23.86
N LEU A 13 -13.68 -35.28 23.69
CA LEU A 13 -12.26 -35.13 23.35
C LEU A 13 -11.98 -35.10 21.84
N LEU A 14 -13.02 -35.26 20.99
CA LEU A 14 -12.85 -35.28 19.53
C LEU A 14 -13.24 -33.97 18.85
N SER A 15 -13.64 -32.94 19.59
CA SER A 15 -14.05 -31.64 19.02
C SER A 15 -13.07 -30.49 19.23
N THR A 16 -11.86 -30.75 19.71
CA THR A 16 -10.76 -29.78 19.55
C THR A 16 -10.22 -29.95 18.15
N GLY A 17 -10.94 -29.39 17.16
CA GLY A 17 -10.39 -29.14 15.85
C GLY A 17 -9.17 -28.24 16.05
N CYS A 18 -8.00 -28.82 16.10
CA CYS A 18 -6.76 -28.08 15.97
C CYS A 18 -6.83 -27.38 14.62
N ASP A 19 -7.01 -26.06 14.62
CA ASP A 19 -6.66 -25.23 13.49
C ASP A 19 -5.18 -25.49 13.18
N VAL A 20 -4.94 -26.42 12.27
CA VAL A 20 -3.59 -26.79 11.87
C VAL A 20 -3.03 -25.62 11.10
N SER A 21 -2.32 -24.72 11.76
CA SER A 21 -1.59 -23.66 11.11
C SER A 21 -0.64 -24.26 10.07
N LYS A 22 -0.93 -24.06 8.80
CA LYS A 22 -0.07 -24.56 7.71
C LYS A 22 1.20 -23.72 7.65
N THR A 23 2.35 -24.34 7.87
CA THR A 23 3.65 -23.69 7.74
C THR A 23 4.22 -23.94 6.35
N ARG A 24 4.69 -22.90 5.68
CA ARG A 24 5.32 -22.97 4.37
C ARG A 24 6.60 -22.15 4.33
N LEU A 25 7.57 -22.62 3.54
CA LEU A 25 8.77 -21.86 3.17
C LEU A 25 8.41 -20.86 2.06
N PHE A 26 8.64 -19.58 2.32
CA PHE A 26 8.47 -18.50 1.33
C PHE A 26 9.85 -18.04 0.85
N LYS A 27 10.06 -18.12 -0.47
CA LYS A 27 11.28 -17.62 -1.12
C LYS A 27 11.31 -16.10 -1.17
N SER A 28 10.13 -15.48 -1.30
CA SER A 28 9.92 -14.03 -1.40
C SER A 28 9.18 -13.52 -0.16
N TYR A 29 9.44 -12.28 0.23
CA TYR A 29 8.73 -11.60 1.32
C TYR A 29 7.30 -11.25 0.93
N ILE A 30 7.12 -10.69 -0.28
CA ILE A 30 5.80 -10.38 -0.83
C ILE A 30 5.15 -11.66 -1.32
N THR A 31 3.93 -11.90 -0.88
CA THR A 31 3.16 -13.10 -1.24
C THR A 31 2.22 -12.87 -2.40
N GLU A 32 1.85 -11.62 -2.65
CA GLU A 32 0.90 -11.26 -3.69
C GLU A 32 1.16 -9.84 -4.21
N TYR A 33 1.07 -9.68 -5.52
CA TYR A 33 1.03 -8.38 -6.19
C TYR A 33 -0.35 -8.19 -6.81
N SER A 34 -1.02 -7.12 -6.46
CA SER A 34 -2.32 -6.77 -7.04
C SER A 34 -2.16 -5.71 -8.12
N TYR A 35 -2.70 -6.02 -9.29
CA TYR A 35 -2.72 -5.10 -10.42
C TYR A 35 -4.11 -4.51 -10.59
N ASN A 36 -4.23 -3.20 -10.42
CA ASN A 36 -5.47 -2.48 -10.64
C ASN A 36 -5.19 -1.09 -11.23
N LYS A 37 -5.83 -0.78 -12.36
CA LYS A 37 -5.74 0.52 -13.02
C LYS A 37 -6.75 1.55 -12.51
N ASN A 38 -7.70 1.14 -11.68
CA ASN A 38 -8.73 2.03 -11.12
C ASN A 38 -8.18 2.78 -9.90
N ILE A 39 -7.18 3.62 -10.15
CA ILE A 39 -6.63 4.53 -9.14
C ILE A 39 -7.42 5.83 -9.20
N GLU A 40 -7.96 6.23 -8.06
CA GLU A 40 -8.81 7.42 -7.89
C GLU A 40 -8.28 8.28 -6.74
N LEU A 41 -8.82 9.49 -6.67
CA LEU A 41 -8.51 10.45 -5.61
C LEU A 41 -9.73 10.64 -4.70
N LYS A 42 -9.48 10.83 -3.41
CA LYS A 42 -10.52 11.13 -2.42
C LYS A 42 -10.00 12.11 -1.37
N ILE A 43 -10.82 13.11 -1.01
CA ILE A 43 -10.54 13.94 0.17
C ILE A 43 -10.78 13.11 1.43
N THR A 44 -9.80 13.09 2.32
CA THR A 44 -9.87 12.38 3.60
C THR A 44 -10.54 13.22 4.68
N ASN A 45 -10.84 12.61 5.83
CA ASN A 45 -11.41 13.33 6.98
C ASN A 45 -10.47 14.41 7.54
N LYS A 46 -9.17 14.33 7.24
CA LYS A 46 -8.17 15.34 7.61
C LYS A 46 -8.00 16.42 6.54
N GLY A 47 -8.75 16.35 5.43
CA GLY A 47 -8.63 17.27 4.32
C GLY A 47 -7.45 16.97 3.38
N ASN A 48 -6.75 15.87 3.56
CA ASN A 48 -5.71 15.40 2.63
C ASN A 48 -6.31 14.74 1.40
N ILE A 49 -5.49 14.38 0.42
CA ILE A 49 -5.91 13.64 -0.77
C ILE A 49 -5.36 12.23 -0.69
N ALA A 50 -6.23 11.23 -0.61
CA ALA A 50 -5.84 9.83 -0.72
C ALA A 50 -5.77 9.43 -2.20
N ILE A 51 -4.68 8.75 -2.58
CA ILE A 51 -4.53 8.01 -3.83
C ILE A 51 -4.89 6.57 -3.50
N TYR A 52 -6.04 6.12 -3.96
CA TYR A 52 -6.59 4.84 -3.55
C TYR A 52 -7.14 4.01 -4.71
N ARG A 53 -7.28 2.71 -4.47
CA ARG A 53 -7.96 1.80 -5.37
C ARG A 53 -9.47 1.96 -5.21
N LYS A 54 -10.17 2.26 -6.31
CA LYS A 54 -11.63 2.23 -6.34
C LYS A 54 -12.11 0.80 -6.56
N TYR A 55 -12.89 0.30 -5.63
CA TYR A 55 -13.63 -0.95 -5.79
C TYR A 55 -14.96 -0.64 -6.47
N THR A 56 -15.23 -1.26 -7.61
CA THR A 56 -16.52 -1.20 -8.29
C THR A 56 -17.02 -2.62 -8.46
N SER A 57 -18.24 -2.90 -8.02
CA SER A 57 -18.86 -4.23 -8.05
C SER A 57 -18.97 -4.84 -9.46
N GLU A 58 -18.99 -4.02 -10.49
CA GLU A 58 -19.11 -4.46 -11.89
C GLU A 58 -17.78 -4.60 -12.62
N ASP A 59 -16.73 -3.91 -12.17
CA ASP A 59 -15.42 -3.85 -12.84
C ASP A 59 -14.36 -4.77 -12.23
N ASP A 60 -14.61 -5.37 -11.07
CA ASP A 60 -13.58 -6.07 -10.29
C ASP A 60 -13.01 -7.30 -10.99
N HIS A 61 -13.74 -7.92 -11.89
CA HIS A 61 -13.27 -9.11 -12.60
C HIS A 61 -12.49 -8.82 -13.88
N ILE A 62 -12.61 -7.62 -14.45
CA ILE A 62 -12.05 -7.30 -15.77
C ILE A 62 -10.76 -6.48 -15.68
N LYS A 63 -10.58 -5.67 -14.63
CA LYS A 63 -9.46 -4.72 -14.50
C LYS A 63 -8.50 -5.03 -13.37
N THR A 64 -8.76 -6.08 -12.63
CA THR A 64 -7.95 -6.51 -11.48
C THR A 64 -7.30 -7.85 -11.77
N ALA A 65 -6.00 -7.92 -11.61
CA ALA A 65 -5.26 -9.19 -11.63
C ALA A 65 -4.50 -9.36 -10.31
N SER A 66 -4.49 -10.59 -9.80
CA SER A 66 -3.69 -10.98 -8.65
C SER A 66 -2.60 -11.94 -9.08
N TYR A 67 -1.37 -11.59 -8.80
CA TYR A 67 -0.19 -12.39 -9.07
C TYR A 67 0.39 -12.85 -7.74
N SER A 68 0.31 -14.14 -7.44
CA SER A 68 0.71 -14.64 -6.12
C SER A 68 1.62 -15.87 -6.23
N PHE A 69 2.25 -16.20 -5.12
CA PHE A 69 3.04 -17.43 -5.03
C PHE A 69 2.22 -18.71 -5.31
N LYS A 70 0.88 -18.64 -5.21
CA LYS A 70 -0.06 -19.75 -5.52
C LYS A 70 -0.55 -19.75 -6.96
N SER A 71 -0.37 -18.67 -7.70
CA SER A 71 -0.79 -18.56 -9.11
C SER A 71 -0.14 -19.62 -9.99
N LYS A 72 -0.73 -19.86 -11.15
CA LYS A 72 -0.24 -20.83 -12.15
C LYS A 72 -0.11 -20.13 -13.51
N GLY A 73 0.58 -20.77 -14.45
CA GLY A 73 0.71 -20.28 -15.83
C GLY A 73 1.30 -18.86 -15.90
N GLU A 74 0.71 -17.99 -16.70
CA GLU A 74 1.18 -16.61 -16.93
C GLU A 74 1.12 -15.74 -15.68
N GLU A 75 0.12 -15.92 -14.81
CA GLU A 75 0.04 -15.18 -13.54
C GLU A 75 1.23 -15.52 -12.63
N LYS A 76 1.63 -16.80 -12.57
CA LYS A 76 2.80 -17.21 -11.79
C LYS A 76 4.08 -16.63 -12.38
N LYS A 77 4.21 -16.66 -13.69
CA LYS A 77 5.35 -16.06 -14.38
C LYS A 77 5.43 -14.56 -14.07
N ARG A 78 4.29 -13.85 -14.12
CA ARG A 78 4.25 -12.43 -13.77
C ARG A 78 4.62 -12.16 -12.31
N TYR A 79 4.17 -13.01 -11.38
CA TYR A 79 4.59 -12.93 -9.98
C TYR A 79 6.11 -13.07 -9.84
N ASP A 80 6.71 -14.07 -10.50
CA ASP A 80 8.16 -14.31 -10.43
C ASP A 80 8.96 -13.17 -11.05
N GLU A 81 8.46 -12.56 -12.13
CA GLU A 81 9.04 -11.37 -12.75
C GLU A 81 9.03 -10.17 -11.78
N LEU A 82 7.90 -9.93 -11.09
CA LEU A 82 7.77 -8.86 -10.11
C LEU A 82 8.72 -9.09 -8.93
N CYS A 83 8.79 -10.30 -8.39
CA CYS A 83 9.77 -10.64 -7.36
C CYS A 83 11.21 -10.36 -7.82
N LYS A 84 11.53 -10.65 -9.08
CA LYS A 84 12.86 -10.37 -9.66
C LYS A 84 13.11 -8.87 -9.82
N ILE A 85 12.13 -8.11 -10.33
CA ILE A 85 12.21 -6.65 -10.51
C ILE A 85 12.48 -5.96 -9.16
N HIS A 86 11.84 -6.47 -8.09
CA HIS A 86 11.97 -5.91 -6.75
C HIS A 86 13.10 -6.51 -5.91
N ASN A 87 13.88 -7.45 -6.48
CA ASN A 87 14.96 -8.17 -5.78
C ASN A 87 14.46 -8.99 -4.57
N ASP A 88 13.21 -9.45 -4.60
CA ASP A 88 12.57 -10.21 -3.53
C ASP A 88 12.65 -11.73 -3.77
N LEU A 89 13.87 -12.29 -3.79
CA LEU A 89 14.13 -13.69 -4.20
C LEU A 89 14.77 -14.56 -3.12
N SER A 90 15.25 -13.98 -2.02
CA SER A 90 16.10 -14.67 -1.05
C SER A 90 15.61 -14.59 0.39
N TYR A 91 14.32 -14.32 0.58
CA TYR A 91 13.73 -14.26 1.93
C TYR A 91 13.85 -15.59 2.69
N ASN A 92 13.51 -16.71 2.08
CA ASN A 92 13.73 -18.08 2.55
C ASN A 92 13.34 -18.35 4.01
N LYS A 93 12.21 -17.78 4.48
CA LYS A 93 11.71 -18.00 5.84
C LYS A 93 10.44 -18.83 5.86
N LYS A 94 10.33 -19.70 6.86
CA LYS A 94 9.08 -20.42 7.15
C LYS A 94 8.11 -19.48 7.85
N ARG A 95 6.87 -19.42 7.36
CA ARG A 95 5.77 -18.70 8.01
C ARG A 95 4.56 -19.60 8.15
N SER A 96 3.84 -19.38 9.24
CA SER A 96 2.53 -19.97 9.45
C SER A 96 1.47 -19.13 8.75
N TYR A 97 0.47 -19.76 8.09
CA TYR A 97 -0.66 -19.09 7.52
C TYR A 97 -1.92 -19.96 7.70
N ILE A 98 -3.07 -19.32 7.95
CA ILE A 98 -4.31 -20.05 8.20
C ILE A 98 -5.01 -20.32 6.86
N VAL A 99 -5.44 -19.33 6.12
CA VAL A 99 -6.18 -19.53 4.86
C VAL A 99 -5.57 -18.75 3.69
N VAL A 100 -5.27 -17.49 3.89
CA VAL A 100 -4.62 -16.59 2.92
C VAL A 100 -3.58 -15.78 3.68
N PRO A 101 -2.34 -15.72 3.22
CA PRO A 101 -1.39 -14.81 3.83
C PRO A 101 -1.86 -13.37 3.56
N ILE A 102 -2.30 -12.70 4.62
CA ILE A 102 -2.80 -11.31 4.55
C ILE A 102 -1.64 -10.33 4.42
N TRP A 103 -0.43 -10.78 4.73
CA TRP A 103 0.79 -9.97 4.75
C TRP A 103 1.52 -10.04 3.42
N GLY A 104 2.12 -8.92 3.05
CA GLY A 104 2.92 -8.83 1.86
C GLY A 104 2.08 -8.75 0.58
N ILE A 105 0.98 -8.02 0.59
CA ILE A 105 0.25 -7.64 -0.63
C ILE A 105 0.66 -6.23 -1.00
N CYS A 106 1.23 -6.09 -2.19
CA CYS A 106 1.65 -4.80 -2.74
C CYS A 106 0.98 -4.54 -4.08
N SER A 107 0.95 -3.28 -4.47
CA SER A 107 0.61 -2.91 -5.85
C SER A 107 1.63 -3.52 -6.82
N ALA A 108 1.14 -4.09 -7.92
CA ALA A 108 1.96 -4.47 -9.06
C ALA A 108 2.35 -3.28 -9.95
N ILE A 109 1.87 -2.09 -9.61
CA ILE A 109 2.17 -0.84 -10.30
C ILE A 109 3.09 -0.03 -9.39
N ASP A 110 4.32 0.19 -9.84
CA ASP A 110 5.25 1.12 -9.21
C ASP A 110 4.99 2.54 -9.71
N PHE A 111 4.99 3.50 -8.81
CA PHE A 111 4.97 4.90 -9.17
C PHE A 111 6.40 5.37 -9.45
N LYS A 112 6.58 6.10 -10.51
CA LYS A 112 7.88 6.70 -10.88
C LYS A 112 7.98 8.14 -10.41
N GLU A 113 6.86 8.84 -10.48
CA GLU A 113 6.74 10.24 -10.11
C GLU A 113 5.27 10.56 -9.84
N ILE A 114 5.04 11.49 -8.93
CA ILE A 114 3.74 12.12 -8.71
C ILE A 114 3.94 13.62 -8.90
N ASP A 115 3.07 14.25 -9.68
CA ASP A 115 3.01 15.70 -9.82
C ASP A 115 1.61 16.20 -9.49
N VAL A 116 1.55 17.39 -8.91
CA VAL A 116 0.29 18.06 -8.55
C VAL A 116 0.35 19.49 -9.09
N VAL A 117 -0.67 19.88 -9.83
CA VAL A 117 -0.81 21.26 -10.31
C VAL A 117 -2.19 21.79 -9.94
N SER A 118 -2.28 23.10 -9.71
CA SER A 118 -3.53 23.79 -9.45
C SER A 118 -4.01 24.57 -10.69
N ASN A 119 -5.33 24.66 -10.87
CA ASN A 119 -5.93 25.50 -11.91
C ASN A 119 -5.94 27.01 -11.57
N LYS A 120 -5.55 27.37 -10.35
CA LYS A 120 -5.46 28.76 -9.85
C LYS A 120 -4.10 29.01 -9.20
N ASP A 121 -3.73 30.27 -9.05
CA ASP A 121 -2.55 30.66 -8.30
C ASP A 121 -2.66 30.14 -6.87
N PHE A 122 -1.70 29.34 -6.45
CA PHE A 122 -1.65 28.82 -5.08
C PHE A 122 -1.03 29.85 -4.13
N ASP A 123 0.08 30.41 -4.55
CA ASP A 123 0.76 31.55 -3.94
C ASP A 123 1.62 32.26 -5.02
N ALA A 124 2.39 33.26 -4.61
CA ALA A 124 3.25 34.04 -5.54
C ALA A 124 4.34 33.19 -6.22
N GLU A 125 4.77 32.09 -5.60
CA GLU A 125 5.78 31.17 -6.15
C GLU A 125 5.17 30.08 -7.03
N HIS A 126 3.86 29.82 -6.85
CA HIS A 126 3.12 28.77 -7.53
C HIS A 126 1.91 29.32 -8.29
N PRO A 127 2.10 30.03 -9.41
CA PRO A 127 1.00 30.45 -10.27
C PRO A 127 0.28 29.25 -10.87
N ALA A 128 -0.94 29.47 -11.35
CA ALA A 128 -1.78 28.44 -11.97
C ALA A 128 -1.03 27.61 -13.03
N GLY A 129 -1.18 26.30 -12.94
CA GLY A 129 -0.51 25.36 -13.86
C GLY A 129 0.93 25.02 -13.52
N THR A 130 1.52 25.58 -12.47
CA THR A 130 2.85 25.19 -12.01
C THR A 130 2.79 23.99 -11.06
N SER A 131 3.92 23.26 -10.97
CA SER A 131 4.05 22.11 -10.08
C SER A 131 4.10 22.54 -8.63
N LEU A 132 3.39 21.80 -7.78
CA LEU A 132 3.35 21.97 -6.32
C LEU A 132 4.22 20.95 -5.59
N LYS A 133 5.16 20.27 -6.26
CA LYS A 133 5.97 19.20 -5.67
C LYS A 133 6.81 19.62 -4.47
N ASP A 134 7.14 20.87 -4.34
CA ASP A 134 7.95 21.41 -3.24
C ASP A 134 7.13 21.83 -2.01
N ILE A 135 5.80 21.80 -2.10
CA ILE A 135 4.88 22.06 -0.99
C ILE A 135 3.88 20.92 -0.74
N VAL A 136 3.85 19.92 -1.61
CA VAL A 136 3.02 18.72 -1.44
C VAL A 136 3.88 17.59 -0.93
N ARG A 137 3.45 17.01 0.20
CA ARG A 137 4.08 15.88 0.86
C ARG A 137 3.35 14.58 0.51
N PHE A 138 4.10 13.54 0.22
CA PHE A 138 3.57 12.18 0.05
C PHE A 138 3.84 11.35 1.29
N VAL A 139 2.79 10.72 1.82
CA VAL A 139 2.86 9.87 3.01
C VAL A 139 2.35 8.48 2.64
N SER A 140 3.18 7.48 2.82
CA SER A 140 2.86 6.08 2.55
C SER A 140 3.79 5.15 3.32
N VAL A 141 3.75 3.85 3.01
CA VAL A 141 4.66 2.83 3.53
C VAL A 141 5.12 1.93 2.39
N SER A 142 6.33 1.36 2.50
CA SER A 142 6.83 0.38 1.55
C SER A 142 7.75 -0.64 2.23
N PRO A 143 7.75 -1.92 1.82
CA PRO A 143 8.69 -2.93 2.29
C PRO A 143 10.02 -2.89 1.52
N LYS A 144 10.17 -2.00 0.55
CA LYS A 144 11.32 -1.98 -0.37
C LYS A 144 12.64 -1.93 0.37
N LYS A 145 12.77 -1.05 1.36
CA LYS A 145 13.99 -0.91 2.15
C LYS A 145 14.34 -2.17 2.95
N PHE A 146 13.35 -2.88 3.50
CA PHE A 146 13.55 -4.16 4.15
C PHE A 146 14.11 -5.20 3.17
N ILE A 147 13.53 -5.28 1.96
CA ILE A 147 13.97 -6.22 0.94
C ILE A 147 15.38 -5.90 0.47
N ASP A 148 15.67 -4.63 0.18
CA ASP A 148 17.00 -4.17 -0.30
C ASP A 148 18.11 -4.37 0.72
N SER A 149 17.79 -4.32 2.01
CA SER A 149 18.74 -4.65 3.09
C SER A 149 19.08 -6.14 3.21
N GLY A 150 18.54 -6.98 2.32
CA GLY A 150 18.61 -8.44 2.44
C GLY A 150 17.80 -8.95 3.63
N TYR A 151 16.66 -8.32 3.91
CA TYR A 151 15.69 -8.67 4.96
C TYR A 151 16.26 -8.55 6.38
N LYS A 152 17.10 -7.57 6.61
CA LYS A 152 17.81 -7.35 7.88
C LYS A 152 17.36 -6.09 8.61
N GLU A 153 17.20 -4.98 7.88
CA GLU A 153 16.78 -3.72 8.48
C GLU A 153 15.30 -3.76 8.86
N THR A 154 15.01 -3.25 10.04
CA THR A 154 13.64 -3.08 10.55
C THR A 154 13.44 -1.64 10.99
N PHE A 155 12.20 -1.16 10.93
CA PHE A 155 11.87 0.19 11.37
C PHE A 155 11.20 0.14 12.75
N ASN A 156 11.72 0.91 13.70
CA ASN A 156 11.11 1.05 15.02
C ASN A 156 10.08 2.19 14.97
N TRP A 157 8.82 1.82 14.77
CA TRP A 157 7.71 2.76 14.63
C TRP A 157 7.44 3.58 15.89
N GLU A 158 7.44 2.93 17.06
CA GLU A 158 7.19 3.60 18.35
C GLU A 158 8.23 4.69 18.66
N LYS A 159 9.48 4.40 18.36
CA LYS A 159 10.58 5.34 18.62
C LYS A 159 10.67 6.45 17.60
N ASN A 160 10.52 6.13 16.31
CA ASN A 160 10.90 7.05 15.22
C ASN A 160 9.71 7.81 14.63
N GLU A 161 8.52 7.20 14.60
CA GLU A 161 7.30 7.78 14.00
C GLU A 161 6.02 7.37 14.78
N PRO A 162 5.93 7.64 16.10
CA PRO A 162 4.85 7.13 16.95
C PRO A 162 3.45 7.59 16.51
N ASN A 163 3.35 8.71 15.80
CA ASN A 163 2.09 9.29 15.34
C ASN A 163 1.87 9.15 13.83
N PHE A 164 2.65 8.31 13.14
CA PHE A 164 2.59 8.21 11.68
C PHE A 164 1.18 7.90 11.19
N PHE A 165 0.55 6.87 11.74
CA PHE A 165 -0.79 6.43 11.32
C PHE A 165 -1.92 7.35 11.82
N ALA A 166 -1.65 8.19 12.81
CA ALA A 166 -2.59 9.20 13.26
C ALA A 166 -2.65 10.42 12.34
N LYS A 167 -1.70 10.57 11.41
CA LYS A 167 -1.69 11.67 10.43
C LYS A 167 -2.91 11.64 9.53
N ASP A 168 -3.35 10.44 9.14
CA ASP A 168 -4.56 10.25 8.36
C ASP A 168 -5.13 8.83 8.51
N SER A 169 -6.44 8.69 8.65
CA SER A 169 -7.13 7.41 8.77
C SER A 169 -7.07 6.55 7.50
N MET A 170 -6.75 7.17 6.36
CA MET A 170 -6.57 6.45 5.08
C MET A 170 -5.15 5.90 4.90
N ILE A 171 -4.20 6.28 5.75
CA ILE A 171 -2.91 5.57 5.81
C ILE A 171 -3.22 4.14 6.24
N PRO A 172 -2.80 3.12 5.47
CA PRO A 172 -3.23 1.74 5.70
C PRO A 172 -2.87 1.26 7.10
N THR A 173 -3.85 1.25 8.00
CA THR A 173 -3.73 0.69 9.36
C THR A 173 -3.83 -0.85 9.38
N MET A 174 -4.25 -1.46 8.26
CA MET A 174 -4.27 -2.93 8.12
C MET A 174 -2.87 -3.55 8.22
N PHE A 175 -1.86 -2.74 8.11
CA PHE A 175 -0.49 -3.10 8.38
C PHE A 175 -0.20 -2.70 9.84
N GLN A 176 -0.34 -3.65 10.77
CA GLN A 176 0.18 -3.44 12.12
C GLN A 176 1.70 -3.29 11.98
N PRO A 177 2.26 -2.10 12.26
CA PRO A 177 3.64 -1.77 11.91
C PRO A 177 4.66 -2.72 12.54
N GLU A 178 4.34 -3.20 13.73
CA GLU A 178 5.22 -4.04 14.56
C GLU A 178 5.47 -5.44 13.97
N SER A 179 4.52 -5.95 13.17
CA SER A 179 4.65 -7.27 12.53
C SER A 179 5.14 -7.21 11.08
N TRP A 180 5.29 -6.00 10.52
CA TRP A 180 5.56 -5.80 9.13
C TRP A 180 6.82 -4.97 8.94
N ASN A 181 7.75 -5.48 8.19
CA ASN A 181 9.00 -4.80 7.89
C ASN A 181 8.79 -3.74 6.80
N TYR A 182 7.84 -2.84 7.03
CA TYR A 182 7.58 -1.68 6.19
C TYR A 182 8.27 -0.47 6.76
N PHE A 183 8.67 0.42 5.88
CA PHE A 183 9.30 1.69 6.20
C PHE A 183 8.38 2.83 5.82
N PRO A 184 8.35 3.94 6.60
CA PRO A 184 7.57 5.11 6.23
C PRO A 184 8.16 5.79 5.00
N ILE A 185 7.25 6.32 4.18
CA ILE A 185 7.54 7.31 3.16
C ILE A 185 6.87 8.58 3.66
N ASN A 186 7.64 9.65 3.89
CA ASN A 186 7.12 10.91 4.42
C ASN A 186 8.04 12.05 3.99
N GLY A 187 7.88 12.53 2.78
CA GLY A 187 8.70 13.57 2.18
C GLY A 187 7.94 14.46 1.21
N LEU A 188 8.51 15.60 0.85
CA LEU A 188 7.99 16.41 -0.25
C LEU A 188 8.12 15.63 -1.56
N LEU A 189 7.15 15.78 -2.47
CA LEU A 189 7.16 15.07 -3.74
C LEU A 189 8.44 15.28 -4.54
N LYS A 190 9.05 16.46 -4.44
CA LYS A 190 10.33 16.77 -5.11
C LYS A 190 11.53 15.96 -4.58
N ASP A 191 11.45 15.50 -3.31
CA ASP A 191 12.56 14.86 -2.60
C ASP A 191 12.44 13.33 -2.56
N ILE A 192 11.26 12.78 -2.94
CA ILE A 192 11.01 11.33 -2.94
C ILE A 192 11.52 10.72 -4.25
N GLY A 193 12.41 9.77 -4.11
CA GLY A 193 12.96 9.03 -5.24
C GLY A 193 12.01 7.94 -5.77
N THR A 194 12.21 7.55 -7.02
CA THR A 194 11.43 6.49 -7.68
C THR A 194 11.45 5.17 -6.90
N ASP A 195 12.56 4.83 -6.27
CA ASP A 195 12.69 3.57 -5.53
C ASP A 195 11.83 3.53 -4.27
N GLU A 196 11.61 4.68 -3.64
CA GLU A 196 10.75 4.79 -2.46
C GLU A 196 9.27 4.58 -2.79
N MET A 197 8.86 4.90 -4.03
CA MET A 197 7.48 4.76 -4.51
C MET A 197 7.17 3.39 -5.13
N LYS A 198 8.03 2.40 -4.91
CA LYS A 198 7.81 1.01 -5.32
C LYS A 198 7.10 0.23 -4.22
N MET A 199 6.34 -0.79 -4.64
CA MET A 199 5.71 -1.76 -3.73
C MET A 199 4.79 -1.08 -2.71
N LEU A 200 4.06 -0.05 -3.15
CA LEU A 200 3.09 0.64 -2.31
C LEU A 200 1.93 -0.29 -1.93
N PRO A 201 1.22 -0.02 -0.83
CA PRO A 201 0.04 -0.79 -0.44
C PRO A 201 -1.04 -0.77 -1.53
N GLU A 202 -1.75 -1.89 -1.66
CA GLU A 202 -2.75 -2.07 -2.73
C GLU A 202 -3.96 -1.15 -2.59
N ASN A 203 -4.53 -1.02 -1.38
CA ASN A 203 -5.81 -0.34 -1.17
C ASN A 203 -5.69 1.18 -1.19
N THR A 204 -4.68 1.70 -0.50
CA THR A 204 -4.34 3.12 -0.47
C THR A 204 -2.86 3.24 -0.76
N HIS A 205 -2.53 3.73 -1.94
CA HIS A 205 -1.14 3.87 -2.35
C HIS A 205 -0.41 4.94 -1.56
N GLY A 206 -1.12 5.94 -1.08
CA GLY A 206 -0.57 6.99 -0.23
C GLY A 206 -1.49 8.20 -0.10
N ILE A 207 -1.04 9.14 0.70
CA ILE A 207 -1.74 10.38 1.02
C ILE A 207 -0.90 11.57 0.55
N LEU A 208 -1.54 12.54 -0.09
CA LEU A 208 -0.96 13.83 -0.40
C LEU A 208 -1.45 14.86 0.63
N SER A 209 -0.54 15.49 1.34
CA SER A 209 -0.81 16.59 2.26
C SER A 209 -0.05 17.84 1.81
N PHE A 210 -0.57 19.00 2.16
CA PHE A 210 0.00 20.29 1.78
C PHE A 210 0.69 20.91 2.99
N ASP A 211 1.94 21.31 2.85
CA ASP A 211 2.71 21.99 3.91
C ASP A 211 2.32 23.48 4.04
N LYS A 212 1.61 24.02 3.04
CA LYS A 212 1.10 25.41 3.01
C LYS A 212 -0.37 25.43 2.59
N GLU A 213 -1.08 26.47 2.95
CA GLU A 213 -2.41 26.82 2.43
C GLU A 213 -2.27 27.86 1.31
N PRO A 214 -3.21 27.91 0.34
CA PRO A 214 -3.19 28.94 -0.68
C PRO A 214 -3.46 30.34 -0.10
N THR A 215 -2.84 31.36 -0.68
CA THR A 215 -2.86 32.70 -0.12
C THR A 215 -4.13 33.50 -0.44
N ALA A 216 -4.83 33.18 -1.49
CA ALA A 216 -6.03 33.93 -1.93
C ALA A 216 -7.25 33.02 -2.06
N GLU A 217 -7.37 32.31 -3.17
CA GLU A 217 -8.48 31.41 -3.43
C GLU A 217 -8.40 30.17 -2.53
N LYS A 218 -9.55 29.73 -1.99
CA LYS A 218 -9.61 28.54 -1.14
C LYS A 218 -10.05 27.28 -1.87
N GLU A 219 -10.75 27.44 -2.99
CA GLU A 219 -11.18 26.29 -3.80
C GLU A 219 -10.32 26.13 -5.04
N HIS A 220 -9.67 25.01 -5.15
CA HIS A 220 -8.78 24.66 -6.25
C HIS A 220 -9.22 23.34 -6.90
N LEU A 221 -9.21 23.30 -8.23
CA LEU A 221 -9.22 22.07 -9.00
C LEU A 221 -7.76 21.61 -9.16
N LEU A 222 -7.40 20.55 -8.46
CA LEU A 222 -6.07 19.98 -8.50
C LEU A 222 -6.00 18.85 -9.51
N THR A 223 -4.98 18.86 -10.35
CA THR A 223 -4.65 17.77 -11.26
C THR A 223 -3.48 17.01 -10.72
N VAL A 224 -3.68 15.73 -10.42
CA VAL A 224 -2.64 14.80 -9.95
C VAL A 224 -2.25 13.90 -11.11
N THR A 225 -0.98 13.96 -11.50
CA THR A 225 -0.39 13.12 -12.54
C THR A 225 0.54 12.10 -11.88
N ILE A 226 0.29 10.80 -12.09
CA ILE A 226 1.10 9.70 -11.59
C ILE A 226 1.78 9.03 -12.77
N ASP A 227 3.08 9.10 -12.86
CA ASP A 227 3.87 8.36 -13.85
C ASP A 227 4.07 6.92 -13.34
N ILE A 228 3.61 5.94 -14.11
CA ILE A 228 3.74 4.52 -13.83
C ILE A 228 4.78 3.81 -14.72
N GLY A 229 5.59 4.59 -15.42
CA GLY A 229 6.60 4.07 -16.34
C GLY A 229 6.05 3.70 -17.71
N GLU A 230 6.94 3.23 -18.60
CA GLU A 230 6.62 2.87 -19.99
C GLU A 230 5.86 3.98 -20.75
N ARG A 231 6.14 5.26 -20.44
CA ARG A 231 5.46 6.45 -20.97
C ARG A 231 3.95 6.48 -20.65
N LYS A 232 3.50 5.77 -19.63
CA LYS A 232 2.11 5.76 -19.18
C LYS A 232 1.94 6.66 -17.97
N LYS A 233 0.95 7.54 -18.03
CA LYS A 233 0.57 8.44 -16.95
C LYS A 233 -0.90 8.27 -16.60
N LEU A 234 -1.19 8.22 -15.31
CA LEU A 234 -2.54 8.32 -14.80
C LEU A 234 -2.79 9.77 -14.42
N VAL A 235 -3.83 10.37 -14.97
CA VAL A 235 -4.20 11.76 -14.67
C VAL A 235 -5.56 11.75 -14.00
N ARG A 236 -5.66 12.38 -12.83
CA ARG A 236 -6.90 12.52 -12.06
C ARG A 236 -7.05 13.95 -11.59
N THR A 237 -8.28 14.39 -11.47
CA THR A 237 -8.60 15.70 -10.92
C THR A 237 -9.45 15.59 -9.67
N ILE A 238 -9.29 16.53 -8.75
CA ILE A 238 -10.09 16.62 -7.53
C ILE A 238 -10.24 18.08 -7.12
N THR A 239 -11.46 18.49 -6.76
CA THR A 239 -11.68 19.78 -6.12
C THR A 239 -11.35 19.69 -4.66
N LYS A 240 -10.48 20.57 -4.17
CA LYS A 240 -10.13 20.69 -2.76
C LYS A 240 -10.45 22.11 -2.28
N VAL A 241 -11.18 22.19 -1.18
CA VAL A 241 -11.38 23.45 -0.45
C VAL A 241 -10.40 23.46 0.72
N PHE A 242 -9.53 24.43 0.72
CA PHE A 242 -8.57 24.68 1.80
C PHE A 242 -9.24 25.47 2.93
N LYS A 243 -8.65 25.50 4.11
CA LYS A 243 -9.21 26.19 5.30
C LYS A 243 -8.97 27.68 5.32
#